data_7eb4fc9138b013cd827280e604a1a99f
#
_entry.id   7eb4fc9138b013cd827280e604a1a99f
#
_cell.length_a   1.000
_cell.length_b   1.000
_cell.length_c   1.000
_cell.angle_alpha   90.00
_cell.angle_beta   90.00
_cell.angle_gamma   90.00
#
_symmetry.space_group_name_H-M   'P 1'
#
loop_
_entity.id
_entity.type
_entity.pdbx_description
1 polymer ?
#
loop_
_entity_poly.entity_id
_entity_poly.type
_entity_poly.pdbx_seq_one_letter_code
_entity_poly.pdbx_strand_id
1 'polypeptide(L)'
;MTLIKSISGIRGTIGGGAGEGLNPLDIVKFTSAYATLIRKTCTVKSNKIVVGRDARISGEMVKNVVVGTLMGMGWDVVDIDLASTPTTELAVTMEGASGGIILTASHNPKQWNALKLLNEKGEFLNKEEGNEVLRIAEAEEFNFAEVDKLGSYRKDLTYNQKHIDSVLALDLVDVEAIRKADFRVAIDCVNSVGGIILPQLLEQLGVKHVEKLYCEPTGNFQHNPEPLEKDLGDIMNLMKGGKADVAFVVDPDVDRLAMICEDGKMYGEEYTLVTVADYVLKHTPGNTVSNLSSTRALRDVTRKYGQEYSASAVGEVNVTTKMKEVGAVIGGEGNGGVIYPASHYGRDALVGIALFLSHLAHEGKKVSELRATYPAYFMAKNRVDLTPDTDVDAILAKVKEIYKNEEINDIDGVKIDFPDKWVHLRKSNTEPIIRVYSEAATPEAAEEIGQQIMKVIEDLAK
;
A
#
# COMPACT_ATOMS: atom_id res chain seq x y z
N MET A 1 20.67 14.53 1.58
CA MET A 1 19.56 14.28 0.63
C MET A 1 19.55 12.81 0.26
N THR A 2 18.45 12.26 -0.20
CA THR A 2 18.33 10.83 -0.51
C THR A 2 17.54 10.63 -1.79
N LEU A 3 18.12 9.89 -2.75
CA LEU A 3 17.42 9.43 -3.95
C LEU A 3 17.51 7.91 -4.01
N ILE A 4 16.34 7.25 -3.94
CA ILE A 4 16.19 5.80 -4.02
C ILE A 4 15.60 5.47 -5.40
N LYS A 5 16.36 4.75 -6.19
CA LYS A 5 15.97 4.23 -7.50
C LYS A 5 15.58 2.77 -7.32
N SER A 6 14.30 2.47 -7.39
CA SER A 6 13.80 1.12 -7.20
C SER A 6 12.80 0.72 -8.28
N ILE A 7 12.55 -0.56 -8.40
CA ILE A 7 11.53 -1.11 -9.31
C ILE A 7 10.12 -0.62 -9.00
N SER A 8 9.84 -0.28 -7.73
CA SER A 8 8.54 0.26 -7.30
C SER A 8 8.41 1.77 -7.48
N GLY A 9 9.36 2.41 -8.16
CA GLY A 9 9.36 3.84 -8.43
C GLY A 9 10.62 4.56 -7.97
N ILE A 10 10.68 5.84 -8.30
CA ILE A 10 11.79 6.74 -7.99
C ILE A 10 11.37 7.63 -6.83
N ARG A 11 12.01 7.47 -5.70
CA ARG A 11 11.64 8.14 -4.45
C ARG A 11 12.81 8.95 -3.91
N GLY A 12 12.55 10.15 -3.41
CA GLY A 12 13.61 10.96 -2.82
C GLY A 12 13.11 12.10 -1.95
N THR A 13 14.04 12.65 -1.17
CA THR A 13 13.80 13.94 -0.51
C THR A 13 13.88 15.05 -1.55
N ILE A 14 12.96 16.01 -1.46
CA ILE A 14 12.92 17.13 -2.41
C ILE A 14 14.08 18.08 -2.16
N GLY A 15 14.82 18.41 -3.23
CA GLY A 15 15.96 19.33 -3.21
C GLY A 15 17.31 18.63 -3.41
N GLY A 16 18.40 19.37 -3.20
CA GLY A 16 19.78 18.91 -3.40
C GLY A 16 20.28 19.03 -4.85
N GLY A 17 21.50 18.57 -5.06
CA GLY A 17 22.09 18.45 -6.41
C GLY A 17 21.48 17.31 -7.22
N ALA A 18 21.71 17.31 -8.53
CA ALA A 18 21.25 16.23 -9.40
C ALA A 18 21.80 14.88 -8.92
N GLY A 19 20.91 13.89 -8.74
CA GLY A 19 21.25 12.57 -8.24
C GLY A 19 21.35 12.43 -6.71
N GLU A 20 21.28 13.52 -5.94
CA GLU A 20 21.33 13.50 -4.47
C GLU A 20 19.94 13.39 -3.83
N GLY A 21 18.94 14.00 -4.42
CA GLY A 21 17.55 13.97 -4.01
C GLY A 21 16.64 13.98 -5.23
N LEU A 22 15.33 14.00 -5.03
CA LEU A 22 14.36 14.12 -6.12
C LEU A 22 14.22 15.59 -6.49
N ASN A 23 14.92 16.01 -7.53
CA ASN A 23 14.92 17.38 -8.06
C ASN A 23 14.37 17.42 -9.51
N PRO A 24 14.13 18.60 -10.11
CA PRO A 24 13.56 18.69 -11.44
C PRO A 24 14.32 17.94 -12.55
N LEU A 25 15.66 17.86 -12.48
CA LEU A 25 16.45 17.12 -13.47
C LEU A 25 16.22 15.62 -13.38
N ASP A 26 16.18 15.09 -12.15
CA ASP A 26 15.87 13.67 -11.92
C ASP A 26 14.43 13.35 -12.35
N ILE A 27 13.48 14.24 -12.08
CA ILE A 27 12.08 14.07 -12.50
C ILE A 27 11.99 14.00 -14.02
N VAL A 28 12.63 14.91 -14.77
CA VAL A 28 12.68 14.86 -16.24
C VAL A 28 13.28 13.53 -16.70
N LYS A 29 14.44 13.15 -16.16
CA LYS A 29 15.19 11.95 -16.55
C LYS A 29 14.35 10.69 -16.41
N PHE A 30 13.75 10.45 -15.24
CA PHE A 30 12.99 9.24 -14.97
C PHE A 30 11.60 9.25 -15.62
N THR A 31 10.95 10.38 -15.76
CA THR A 31 9.70 10.52 -16.54
C THR A 31 9.95 10.20 -18.01
N SER A 32 11.05 10.69 -18.58
CA SER A 32 11.43 10.40 -19.98
C SER A 32 11.74 8.93 -20.20
N ALA A 33 12.45 8.31 -19.28
CA ALA A 33 12.76 6.88 -19.34
C ALA A 33 11.47 6.01 -19.26
N TYR A 34 10.58 6.33 -18.33
CA TYR A 34 9.28 5.67 -18.21
C TYR A 34 8.44 5.82 -19.47
N ALA A 35 8.29 7.03 -19.98
CA ALA A 35 7.52 7.33 -21.18
C ALA A 35 8.06 6.56 -22.42
N THR A 36 9.39 6.39 -22.49
CA THR A 36 10.05 5.57 -23.52
C THR A 36 9.74 4.10 -23.37
N LEU A 37 9.79 3.56 -22.15
CA LEU A 37 9.42 2.18 -21.88
C LEU A 37 7.97 1.89 -22.29
N ILE A 38 7.03 2.72 -21.82
CA ILE A 38 5.60 2.54 -22.10
C ILE A 38 5.34 2.56 -23.61
N ARG A 39 5.99 3.43 -24.36
CA ARG A 39 5.84 3.45 -25.84
C ARG A 39 6.30 2.16 -26.51
N LYS A 40 7.28 1.46 -25.93
CA LYS A 40 7.81 0.19 -26.44
C LYS A 40 6.99 -1.02 -26.03
N THR A 41 6.41 -1.02 -24.82
CA THR A 41 5.83 -2.23 -24.18
C THR A 41 4.31 -2.23 -24.15
N CYS A 42 3.67 -1.06 -24.17
CA CYS A 42 2.21 -0.93 -24.08
C CYS A 42 1.51 -1.59 -25.28
N THR A 43 0.51 -2.41 -24.98
CA THR A 43 -0.31 -3.10 -25.99
C THR A 43 -1.58 -2.33 -26.37
N VAL A 44 -1.97 -1.37 -25.54
CA VAL A 44 -3.14 -0.50 -25.76
C VAL A 44 -2.80 0.54 -26.82
N LYS A 45 -3.68 0.69 -27.82
CA LYS A 45 -3.55 1.75 -28.86
C LYS A 45 -4.03 3.08 -28.31
N SER A 46 -3.26 3.66 -27.42
CA SER A 46 -3.52 4.95 -26.80
C SER A 46 -2.25 5.78 -26.78
N ASN A 47 -2.40 7.10 -26.73
CA ASN A 47 -1.29 8.04 -26.54
C ASN A 47 -1.44 8.79 -25.20
N LYS A 48 -2.21 8.24 -24.26
CA LYS A 48 -2.55 8.91 -23.01
C LYS A 48 -1.73 8.35 -21.84
N ILE A 49 -1.30 9.25 -20.95
CA ILE A 49 -0.75 8.93 -19.63
C ILE A 49 -1.58 9.67 -18.59
N VAL A 50 -2.06 8.94 -17.58
CA VAL A 50 -2.76 9.52 -16.42
C VAL A 50 -1.73 9.98 -15.39
N VAL A 51 -1.97 11.16 -14.80
CA VAL A 51 -1.13 11.69 -13.70
C VAL A 51 -2.03 12.06 -12.53
N GLY A 52 -1.81 11.43 -11.37
CA GLY A 52 -2.45 11.74 -10.10
C GLY A 52 -1.43 12.06 -9.02
N ARG A 53 -1.83 12.72 -7.95
CA ARG A 53 -0.94 13.07 -6.83
C ARG A 53 -1.65 13.08 -5.49
N ASP A 54 -0.90 12.83 -4.43
CA ASP A 54 -1.34 13.16 -3.07
C ASP A 54 -1.23 14.67 -2.78
N ALA A 55 -1.54 15.08 -1.54
CA ALA A 55 -1.52 16.49 -1.18
C ALA A 55 -0.14 17.02 -0.72
N ARG A 56 0.95 16.27 -0.91
CA ARG A 56 2.30 16.73 -0.52
C ARG A 56 2.59 18.12 -1.08
N ILE A 57 3.22 18.98 -0.26
CA ILE A 57 3.55 20.37 -0.62
C ILE A 57 4.34 20.46 -1.94
N SER A 58 5.23 19.49 -2.18
CA SER A 58 6.00 19.42 -3.43
C SER A 58 5.21 18.94 -4.64
N GLY A 59 3.98 18.43 -4.45
CA GLY A 59 3.20 17.75 -5.48
C GLY A 59 2.95 18.59 -6.73
N GLU A 60 2.61 19.86 -6.56
CA GLU A 60 2.35 20.77 -7.69
C GLU A 60 3.61 21.01 -8.56
N MET A 61 4.76 21.23 -7.91
CA MET A 61 6.04 21.40 -8.62
C MET A 61 6.40 20.12 -9.38
N VAL A 62 6.34 18.97 -8.72
CA VAL A 62 6.67 17.67 -9.34
C VAL A 62 5.72 17.40 -10.51
N LYS A 63 4.42 17.63 -10.35
CA LYS A 63 3.41 17.46 -11.39
C LYS A 63 3.73 18.30 -12.63
N ASN A 64 4.03 19.58 -12.45
CA ASN A 64 4.32 20.48 -13.57
C ASN A 64 5.53 20.02 -14.40
N VAL A 65 6.56 19.49 -13.73
CA VAL A 65 7.74 18.94 -14.44
C VAL A 65 7.38 17.64 -15.18
N VAL A 66 6.63 16.73 -14.53
CA VAL A 66 6.17 15.47 -15.15
C VAL A 66 5.30 15.75 -16.36
N VAL A 67 4.28 16.61 -16.23
CA VAL A 67 3.34 16.94 -17.30
C VAL A 67 4.08 17.56 -18.49
N GLY A 68 4.93 18.57 -18.25
CA GLY A 68 5.71 19.21 -19.31
C GLY A 68 6.64 18.23 -20.03
N THR A 69 7.25 17.31 -19.30
CA THR A 69 8.12 16.26 -19.86
C THR A 69 7.33 15.30 -20.74
N LEU A 70 6.19 14.79 -20.28
CA LEU A 70 5.34 13.87 -21.04
C LEU A 70 4.82 14.53 -22.33
N MET A 71 4.32 15.77 -22.24
CA MET A 71 3.90 16.55 -23.42
C MET A 71 5.05 16.74 -24.40
N GLY A 72 6.25 17.09 -23.88
CA GLY A 72 7.47 17.24 -24.68
C GLY A 72 7.92 15.95 -25.37
N MET A 73 7.49 14.78 -24.87
CA MET A 73 7.72 13.48 -25.49
C MET A 73 6.57 13.02 -26.40
N GLY A 74 5.55 13.86 -26.61
CA GLY A 74 4.42 13.60 -27.47
C GLY A 74 3.31 12.75 -26.83
N TRP A 75 3.22 12.69 -25.49
CA TRP A 75 2.14 12.03 -24.78
C TRP A 75 1.01 13.00 -24.42
N ASP A 76 -0.23 12.56 -24.60
CA ASP A 76 -1.40 13.27 -24.10
C ASP A 76 -1.57 13.01 -22.60
N VAL A 77 -1.60 14.05 -21.80
CA VAL A 77 -1.67 13.94 -20.35
C VAL A 77 -3.09 14.15 -19.85
N VAL A 78 -3.56 13.20 -19.07
CA VAL A 78 -4.82 13.30 -18.29
C VAL A 78 -4.44 13.56 -16.84
N ASP A 79 -4.51 14.81 -16.42
CA ASP A 79 -4.22 15.23 -15.04
C ASP A 79 -5.49 15.10 -14.21
N ILE A 80 -5.48 14.15 -13.27
CA ILE A 80 -6.58 13.95 -12.32
C ILE A 80 -6.36 14.66 -10.99
N ASP A 81 -5.23 15.38 -10.85
CA ASP A 81 -4.81 16.22 -9.72
C ASP A 81 -4.82 15.45 -8.39
N LEU A 82 -5.47 15.98 -7.35
CA LEU A 82 -5.53 15.38 -6.02
C LEU A 82 -6.39 14.10 -6.05
N ALA A 83 -5.71 12.97 -6.07
CA ALA A 83 -6.30 11.64 -6.16
C ALA A 83 -5.49 10.63 -5.34
N SER A 84 -6.16 9.58 -4.87
CA SER A 84 -5.49 8.47 -4.20
C SER A 84 -4.70 7.60 -5.18
N THR A 85 -3.80 6.77 -4.64
CA THR A 85 -3.10 5.74 -5.43
C THR A 85 -4.12 4.85 -6.15
N PRO A 86 -5.10 4.19 -5.47
CA PRO A 86 -6.08 3.36 -6.17
C PRO A 86 -6.97 4.13 -7.16
N THR A 87 -7.31 5.40 -6.89
CA THR A 87 -8.04 6.22 -7.87
C THR A 87 -7.24 6.39 -9.16
N THR A 88 -5.93 6.60 -9.05
CA THR A 88 -5.05 6.78 -10.21
C THR A 88 -4.88 5.47 -10.99
N GLU A 89 -4.76 4.35 -10.31
CA GLU A 89 -4.71 3.00 -10.91
C GLU A 89 -5.99 2.72 -11.73
N LEU A 90 -7.16 2.95 -11.15
CA LEU A 90 -8.44 2.80 -11.83
C LEU A 90 -8.61 3.79 -12.99
N ALA A 91 -8.13 5.03 -12.85
CA ALA A 91 -8.20 6.01 -13.91
C ALA A 91 -7.44 5.60 -15.17
N VAL A 92 -6.31 4.89 -15.04
CA VAL A 92 -5.56 4.35 -16.19
C VAL A 92 -6.45 3.41 -17.03
N THR A 93 -7.11 2.47 -16.40
CA THR A 93 -7.98 1.50 -17.09
C THR A 93 -9.26 2.13 -17.60
N MET A 94 -9.91 3.01 -16.81
CA MET A 94 -11.12 3.73 -17.22
C MET A 94 -10.89 4.67 -18.41
N GLU A 95 -9.68 5.25 -18.51
CA GLU A 95 -9.28 6.11 -19.64
C GLU A 95 -8.83 5.31 -20.87
N GLY A 96 -8.58 4.02 -20.73
CA GLY A 96 -7.86 3.24 -21.74
C GLY A 96 -6.49 3.85 -22.01
N ALA A 97 -5.82 4.35 -20.97
CA ALA A 97 -4.50 4.97 -21.09
C ALA A 97 -3.39 3.93 -21.25
N SER A 98 -2.27 4.34 -21.81
CA SER A 98 -1.09 3.47 -21.97
C SER A 98 -0.35 3.23 -20.65
N GLY A 99 -0.59 4.08 -19.66
CA GLY A 99 0.00 3.97 -18.33
C GLY A 99 -0.37 5.16 -17.45
N GLY A 100 0.28 5.25 -16.29
CA GLY A 100 0.06 6.34 -15.34
C GLY A 100 1.26 6.61 -14.44
N ILE A 101 1.28 7.78 -13.85
CA ILE A 101 2.26 8.17 -12.83
C ILE A 101 1.51 8.70 -11.61
N ILE A 102 1.82 8.16 -10.44
CA ILE A 102 1.31 8.66 -9.17
C ILE A 102 2.43 9.39 -8.45
N LEU A 103 2.17 10.64 -8.08
CA LEU A 103 3.12 11.50 -7.38
C LEU A 103 2.85 11.45 -5.88
N THR A 104 3.48 10.50 -5.22
CA THR A 104 3.33 10.26 -3.78
C THR A 104 4.50 9.46 -3.24
N ALA A 105 4.92 9.75 -2.03
CA ALA A 105 5.84 8.90 -1.27
C ALA A 105 5.12 8.09 -0.18
N SER A 106 3.80 7.84 -0.32
CA SER A 106 2.96 7.09 0.63
C SER A 106 3.18 7.61 2.07
N HIS A 107 3.55 6.74 2.98
CA HIS A 107 3.77 7.01 4.40
C HIS A 107 5.09 7.71 4.76
N ASN A 108 5.94 8.07 3.79
CA ASN A 108 7.14 8.83 4.09
C ASN A 108 6.81 10.26 4.55
N PRO A 109 7.66 10.90 5.40
CA PRO A 109 7.47 12.26 5.86
C PRO A 109 7.34 13.30 4.73
N LYS A 110 6.87 14.50 5.06
CA LYS A 110 6.48 15.54 4.08
C LYS A 110 7.57 16.01 3.12
N GLN A 111 8.84 15.88 3.50
CA GLN A 111 10.00 16.25 2.65
C GLN A 111 10.26 15.25 1.52
N TRP A 112 9.61 14.09 1.51
CA TRP A 112 9.72 13.07 0.47
C TRP A 112 8.66 13.25 -0.61
N ASN A 113 8.99 12.86 -1.84
CA ASN A 113 8.04 12.57 -2.89
C ASN A 113 8.56 11.41 -3.77
N ALA A 114 7.74 10.90 -4.67
CA ALA A 114 8.15 9.86 -5.58
C ALA A 114 7.34 9.89 -6.88
N LEU A 115 7.90 9.23 -7.91
CA LEU A 115 7.22 8.85 -9.13
C LEU A 115 6.92 7.35 -9.01
N LYS A 116 5.68 6.97 -8.72
CA LYS A 116 5.19 5.60 -8.79
C LYS A 116 4.67 5.36 -10.21
N LEU A 117 5.15 4.32 -10.88
CA LEU A 117 4.99 4.11 -12.31
C LEU A 117 4.02 2.95 -12.58
N LEU A 118 3.00 3.20 -13.40
CA LEU A 118 1.96 2.22 -13.73
C LEU A 118 2.03 1.81 -15.21
N ASN A 119 1.69 0.56 -15.49
CA ASN A 119 1.45 0.03 -16.83
C ASN A 119 0.01 0.32 -17.31
N GLU A 120 -0.36 -0.15 -18.50
CA GLU A 120 -1.69 0.04 -19.09
C GLU A 120 -2.84 -0.65 -18.33
N LYS A 121 -2.52 -1.55 -17.40
CA LYS A 121 -3.51 -2.21 -16.54
C LYS A 121 -3.79 -1.43 -15.25
N GLY A 122 -3.14 -0.28 -15.06
CA GLY A 122 -3.18 0.46 -13.81
C GLY A 122 -2.41 -0.22 -12.67
N GLU A 123 -1.47 -1.09 -12.98
CA GLU A 123 -0.65 -1.81 -12.01
C GLU A 123 0.77 -1.28 -11.99
N PHE A 124 1.44 -1.38 -10.84
CA PHE A 124 2.86 -1.02 -10.76
C PHE A 124 3.71 -1.85 -11.72
N LEU A 125 4.76 -1.23 -12.24
CA LEU A 125 5.74 -1.92 -13.08
C LEU A 125 6.35 -3.10 -12.32
N ASN A 126 6.52 -4.22 -13.01
CA ASN A 126 7.22 -5.37 -12.48
C ASN A 126 8.75 -5.14 -12.44
N LYS A 127 9.49 -6.13 -11.94
CA LYS A 127 10.94 -6.03 -11.75
C LYS A 127 11.70 -5.79 -13.05
N GLU A 128 11.32 -6.47 -14.11
CA GLU A 128 11.94 -6.36 -15.44
C GLU A 128 11.69 -4.97 -16.05
N GLU A 129 10.45 -4.51 -15.98
CA GLU A 129 10.04 -3.18 -16.45
C GLU A 129 10.73 -2.06 -15.65
N GLY A 130 10.76 -2.17 -14.31
CA GLY A 130 11.43 -1.20 -13.45
C GLY A 130 12.95 -1.13 -13.72
N ASN A 131 13.60 -2.27 -13.91
CA ASN A 131 15.01 -2.30 -14.28
C ASN A 131 15.27 -1.68 -15.66
N GLU A 132 14.38 -1.87 -16.62
CA GLU A 132 14.51 -1.25 -17.94
C GLU A 132 14.32 0.27 -17.87
N VAL A 133 13.42 0.79 -17.03
CA VAL A 133 13.34 2.25 -16.77
C VAL A 133 14.68 2.78 -16.26
N LEU A 134 15.30 2.10 -15.28
CA LEU A 134 16.58 2.51 -14.74
C LEU A 134 17.70 2.47 -15.80
N ARG A 135 17.73 1.44 -16.64
CA ARG A 135 18.69 1.32 -17.73
C ARG A 135 18.53 2.44 -18.77
N ILE A 136 17.28 2.71 -19.22
CA ILE A 136 16.99 3.79 -20.17
C ILE A 136 17.38 5.14 -19.58
N ALA A 137 17.08 5.38 -18.30
CA ALA A 137 17.44 6.60 -17.61
C ALA A 137 18.97 6.78 -17.53
N GLU A 138 19.72 5.73 -17.22
CA GLU A 138 21.19 5.79 -17.12
C GLU A 138 21.84 6.06 -18.48
N ALA A 139 21.35 5.39 -19.52
CA ALA A 139 21.82 5.55 -20.89
C ALA A 139 21.28 6.80 -21.60
N GLU A 140 20.33 7.52 -21.00
CA GLU A 140 19.63 8.67 -21.59
C GLU A 140 19.02 8.34 -22.98
N GLU A 141 18.53 7.10 -23.16
CA GLU A 141 17.95 6.58 -24.40
C GLU A 141 16.50 7.05 -24.60
N PHE A 142 16.29 8.36 -24.65
CA PHE A 142 14.98 8.95 -24.90
C PHE A 142 15.10 10.15 -25.81
N ASN A 143 14.03 10.44 -26.58
CA ASN A 143 13.95 11.57 -27.50
C ASN A 143 12.69 12.37 -27.25
N PHE A 144 12.78 13.68 -27.39
CA PHE A 144 11.65 14.60 -27.34
C PHE A 144 11.02 14.79 -28.73
N ALA A 145 9.73 15.11 -28.73
CA ALA A 145 8.96 15.29 -29.94
C ALA A 145 9.26 16.64 -30.60
N GLU A 146 9.14 16.67 -31.93
CA GLU A 146 9.11 17.94 -32.70
C GLU A 146 7.82 18.70 -32.39
N VAL A 147 7.80 20.03 -32.68
CA VAL A 147 6.72 20.93 -32.30
C VAL A 147 5.33 20.47 -32.76
N ASP A 148 5.22 19.87 -33.93
CA ASP A 148 3.96 19.40 -34.50
C ASP A 148 3.49 18.02 -33.90
N LYS A 149 4.31 17.45 -33.03
CA LYS A 149 4.06 16.15 -32.39
C LYS A 149 4.02 16.21 -30.85
N LEU A 150 3.95 17.44 -30.33
CA LEU A 150 3.79 17.63 -28.89
C LEU A 150 2.47 17.05 -28.42
N GLY A 151 2.48 16.47 -27.22
CA GLY A 151 1.27 15.94 -26.58
C GLY A 151 0.35 17.06 -26.08
N SER A 152 -0.90 16.71 -25.86
CA SER A 152 -1.92 17.59 -25.29
C SER A 152 -2.03 17.43 -23.76
N TYR A 153 -2.74 18.38 -23.13
CA TYR A 153 -3.05 18.35 -21.71
C TYR A 153 -4.54 18.58 -21.49
N ARG A 154 -5.13 17.76 -20.63
CA ARG A 154 -6.44 18.04 -20.04
C ARG A 154 -6.47 17.71 -18.56
N LYS A 155 -7.26 18.46 -17.81
CA LYS A 155 -7.54 18.20 -16.41
C LYS A 155 -8.93 17.59 -16.30
N ASP A 156 -9.04 16.49 -15.50
CA ASP A 156 -10.30 15.80 -15.25
C ASP A 156 -10.43 15.42 -13.77
N LEU A 157 -11.24 16.13 -13.03
CA LEU A 157 -11.45 15.94 -11.59
C LEU A 157 -12.57 14.95 -11.25
N THR A 158 -13.11 14.22 -12.21
CA THR A 158 -14.25 13.31 -12.00
C THR A 158 -13.85 11.94 -11.47
N TYR A 159 -12.55 11.64 -11.44
CA TYR A 159 -12.08 10.28 -11.11
C TYR A 159 -12.27 9.88 -9.65
N ASN A 160 -12.23 10.81 -8.70
CA ASN A 160 -12.59 10.49 -7.31
C ASN A 160 -14.04 9.98 -7.22
N GLN A 161 -14.99 10.63 -7.92
CA GLN A 161 -16.37 10.15 -7.95
C GLN A 161 -16.51 8.83 -8.71
N LYS A 162 -15.85 8.66 -9.86
CA LYS A 162 -15.86 7.40 -10.62
C LYS A 162 -15.33 6.23 -9.79
N HIS A 163 -14.30 6.47 -8.97
CA HIS A 163 -13.78 5.47 -8.04
C HIS A 163 -14.83 5.11 -6.98
N ILE A 164 -15.46 6.10 -6.34
CA ILE A 164 -16.56 5.86 -5.38
C ILE A 164 -17.67 5.06 -6.05
N ASP A 165 -18.12 5.45 -7.24
CA ASP A 165 -19.16 4.75 -7.98
C ASP A 165 -18.81 3.28 -8.22
N SER A 166 -17.54 3.00 -8.57
CA SER A 166 -17.07 1.63 -8.78
C SER A 166 -17.06 0.80 -7.49
N VAL A 167 -16.71 1.41 -6.35
CA VAL A 167 -16.77 0.74 -5.04
C VAL A 167 -18.20 0.43 -4.64
N LEU A 168 -19.12 1.38 -4.81
CA LEU A 168 -20.55 1.19 -4.51
C LEU A 168 -21.21 0.13 -5.40
N ALA A 169 -20.67 -0.11 -6.60
CA ALA A 169 -21.17 -1.12 -7.53
C ALA A 169 -20.64 -2.54 -7.26
N LEU A 170 -19.74 -2.74 -6.30
CA LEU A 170 -19.24 -4.06 -5.94
C LEU A 170 -20.36 -4.90 -5.30
N ASP A 171 -20.52 -6.15 -5.73
CA ASP A 171 -21.58 -7.05 -5.29
C ASP A 171 -21.63 -7.29 -3.77
N LEU A 172 -20.48 -7.18 -3.09
CA LEU A 172 -20.38 -7.39 -1.64
C LEU A 172 -20.52 -6.09 -0.82
N VAL A 173 -20.68 -4.94 -1.45
CA VAL A 173 -20.94 -3.67 -0.76
C VAL A 173 -22.44 -3.50 -0.54
N ASP A 174 -22.87 -3.67 0.71
CA ASP A 174 -24.29 -3.58 1.09
C ASP A 174 -24.62 -2.21 1.69
N VAL A 175 -24.88 -1.24 0.81
CA VAL A 175 -25.24 0.15 1.19
C VAL A 175 -26.48 0.19 2.08
N GLU A 176 -27.48 -0.66 1.84
CA GLU A 176 -28.70 -0.68 2.62
C GLU A 176 -28.48 -1.18 4.05
N ALA A 177 -27.65 -2.23 4.22
CA ALA A 177 -27.27 -2.72 5.54
C ALA A 177 -26.46 -1.67 6.32
N ILE A 178 -25.49 -1.01 5.67
CA ILE A 178 -24.71 0.07 6.27
C ILE A 178 -25.61 1.23 6.72
N ARG A 179 -26.53 1.68 5.85
CA ARG A 179 -27.47 2.75 6.14
C ARG A 179 -28.38 2.42 7.33
N LYS A 180 -28.86 1.17 7.40
CA LYS A 180 -29.73 0.68 8.47
C LYS A 180 -28.99 0.55 9.80
N ALA A 181 -27.70 0.23 9.77
CA ALA A 181 -26.87 0.12 10.97
C ALA A 181 -26.63 1.48 11.65
N ASP A 182 -26.76 2.59 10.89
CA ASP A 182 -26.66 3.97 11.36
C ASP A 182 -25.35 4.26 12.12
N PHE A 183 -24.24 3.78 11.59
CA PHE A 183 -22.91 3.93 12.19
C PHE A 183 -22.50 5.39 12.35
N ARG A 184 -21.87 5.71 13.50
CA ARG A 184 -21.10 6.92 13.70
C ARG A 184 -19.64 6.59 13.40
N VAL A 185 -19.04 7.29 12.45
CA VAL A 185 -17.68 7.02 11.96
C VAL A 185 -16.76 8.20 12.30
N ALA A 186 -15.55 7.94 12.72
CA ALA A 186 -14.48 8.93 12.75
C ALA A 186 -13.47 8.65 11.65
N ILE A 187 -12.86 9.69 11.08
CA ILE A 187 -11.80 9.55 10.08
C ILE A 187 -10.61 10.43 10.40
N ASP A 188 -9.42 9.92 10.13
CA ASP A 188 -8.18 10.68 10.13
C ASP A 188 -7.50 10.50 8.76
N CYS A 189 -7.30 11.62 8.06
CA CYS A 189 -6.80 11.65 6.69
C CYS A 189 -5.43 12.33 6.57
N VAL A 190 -4.75 12.55 7.68
CA VAL A 190 -3.37 13.09 7.78
C VAL A 190 -3.13 14.34 6.93
N ASN A 191 -4.16 15.17 6.74
CA ASN A 191 -4.15 16.34 5.86
C ASN A 191 -3.72 16.05 4.40
N SER A 192 -4.22 14.91 3.86
CA SER A 192 -3.98 14.51 2.49
C SER A 192 -5.28 14.18 1.74
N VAL A 193 -5.18 13.47 0.62
CA VAL A 193 -6.30 13.23 -0.30
C VAL A 193 -7.43 12.38 0.28
N GLY A 194 -7.18 11.63 1.34
CA GLY A 194 -8.22 10.95 2.11
C GLY A 194 -9.32 11.91 2.59
N GLY A 195 -8.95 13.15 2.97
CA GLY A 195 -9.88 14.19 3.38
C GLY A 195 -10.86 14.65 2.29
N ILE A 196 -10.52 14.42 1.02
CA ILE A 196 -11.39 14.70 -0.12
C ILE A 196 -12.35 13.51 -0.36
N ILE A 197 -11.80 12.29 -0.45
CA ILE A 197 -12.55 11.15 -0.98
C ILE A 197 -13.33 10.38 0.10
N LEU A 198 -12.80 10.24 1.33
CA LEU A 198 -13.46 9.46 2.39
C LEU A 198 -14.79 10.06 2.84
N PRO A 199 -14.92 11.39 3.07
CA PRO A 199 -16.22 11.97 3.42
C PRO A 199 -17.31 11.71 2.38
N GLN A 200 -16.94 11.77 1.09
CA GLN A 200 -17.88 11.51 -0.02
C GLN A 200 -18.27 10.03 -0.11
N LEU A 201 -17.30 9.12 0.08
CA LEU A 201 -17.59 7.69 0.14
C LEU A 201 -18.54 7.36 1.29
N LEU A 202 -18.26 7.84 2.50
CA LEU A 202 -19.08 7.56 3.69
C LEU A 202 -20.50 8.11 3.55
N GLU A 203 -20.66 9.31 3.01
CA GLU A 203 -21.98 9.90 2.71
C GLU A 203 -22.77 9.00 1.75
N GLN A 204 -22.15 8.53 0.68
CA GLN A 204 -22.79 7.70 -0.34
C GLN A 204 -23.04 6.26 0.15
N LEU A 205 -22.24 5.75 1.10
CA LEU A 205 -22.52 4.53 1.85
C LEU A 205 -23.69 4.69 2.84
N GLY A 206 -24.18 5.91 3.06
CA GLY A 206 -25.31 6.19 3.95
C GLY A 206 -24.93 6.47 5.39
N VAL A 207 -23.65 6.72 5.68
CA VAL A 207 -23.15 7.15 7.01
C VAL A 207 -23.50 8.62 7.21
N LYS A 208 -24.31 8.92 8.27
CA LYS A 208 -24.82 10.28 8.52
C LYS A 208 -23.92 11.08 9.47
N HIS A 209 -23.18 10.41 10.34
CA HIS A 209 -22.38 11.01 11.39
C HIS A 209 -20.91 10.70 11.18
N VAL A 210 -20.14 11.70 10.75
CA VAL A 210 -18.70 11.58 10.49
C VAL A 210 -17.94 12.65 11.26
N GLU A 211 -17.13 12.21 12.23
CA GLU A 211 -16.14 13.04 12.90
C GLU A 211 -14.86 13.08 12.07
N LYS A 212 -14.39 14.27 11.73
CA LYS A 212 -13.28 14.47 10.79
C LYS A 212 -12.06 15.05 11.48
N LEU A 213 -10.95 14.33 11.43
CA LEU A 213 -9.63 14.79 11.86
C LEU A 213 -8.73 14.91 10.65
N TYR A 214 -8.00 16.02 10.54
CA TYR A 214 -6.95 16.22 9.55
C TYR A 214 -7.39 15.93 8.10
N CYS A 215 -8.55 16.46 7.72
CA CYS A 215 -9.17 16.26 6.40
C CYS A 215 -8.90 17.41 5.41
N GLU A 216 -8.09 18.41 5.77
CA GLU A 216 -7.71 19.49 4.87
C GLU A 216 -6.50 19.06 4.03
N PRO A 217 -6.60 18.98 2.69
CA PRO A 217 -5.55 18.41 1.84
C PRO A 217 -4.39 19.39 1.63
N THR A 218 -3.76 19.82 2.70
CA THR A 218 -2.68 20.83 2.70
C THR A 218 -1.29 20.23 2.51
N GLY A 219 -1.14 18.93 2.71
CA GLY A 219 0.15 18.25 2.73
C GLY A 219 1.01 18.55 3.96
N ASN A 220 0.47 19.34 4.92
CA ASN A 220 1.06 19.52 6.24
C ASN A 220 0.55 18.40 7.15
N PHE A 221 1.25 17.28 7.12
CA PHE A 221 0.87 16.11 7.93
C PHE A 221 0.93 16.43 9.42
N GLN A 222 -0.21 16.25 10.09
CA GLN A 222 -0.35 16.60 11.51
C GLN A 222 0.43 15.65 12.42
N HIS A 223 0.56 14.40 12.02
CA HIS A 223 1.35 13.38 12.69
C HIS A 223 2.20 12.62 11.65
N ASN A 224 3.00 11.65 12.10
CA ASN A 224 3.70 10.76 11.18
C ASN A 224 2.68 10.10 10.24
N PRO A 225 2.87 10.19 8.91
CA PRO A 225 1.87 9.71 7.95
C PRO A 225 1.72 8.19 7.88
N GLU A 226 2.59 7.42 8.52
CA GLU A 226 2.36 5.99 8.72
C GLU A 226 1.35 5.79 9.86
N PRO A 227 0.21 5.10 9.64
CA PRO A 227 -0.86 5.00 10.63
C PRO A 227 -0.53 3.98 11.73
N LEU A 228 0.46 4.30 12.57
CA LEU A 228 0.90 3.48 13.71
C LEU A 228 0.31 3.98 15.01
N GLU A 229 0.00 3.08 15.94
CA GLU A 229 -0.63 3.37 17.24
C GLU A 229 0.00 4.55 17.98
N LYS A 230 1.33 4.62 18.02
CA LYS A 230 2.09 5.68 18.72
C LYS A 230 1.84 7.08 18.16
N ASP A 231 1.37 7.19 16.93
CA ASP A 231 1.18 8.46 16.20
C ASP A 231 -0.30 8.88 16.14
N LEU A 232 -1.25 8.01 16.59
CA LEU A 232 -2.70 8.18 16.43
C LEU A 232 -3.43 8.58 17.72
N GLY A 233 -2.73 9.24 18.64
CA GLY A 233 -3.27 9.60 19.97
C GLY A 233 -4.57 10.40 19.92
N ASP A 234 -4.71 11.34 18.98
CA ASP A 234 -5.86 12.23 18.91
C ASP A 234 -7.15 11.49 18.54
N ILE A 235 -7.11 10.68 17.50
CA ILE A 235 -8.30 9.92 17.09
C ILE A 235 -8.62 8.78 18.08
N MET A 236 -7.61 8.16 18.70
CA MET A 236 -7.83 7.18 19.77
C MET A 236 -8.51 7.80 20.98
N ASN A 237 -8.16 9.03 21.35
CA ASN A 237 -8.80 9.78 22.45
C ASN A 237 -10.23 10.19 22.08
N LEU A 238 -10.47 10.59 20.83
CA LEU A 238 -11.83 10.86 20.32
C LEU A 238 -12.72 9.61 20.48
N MET A 239 -12.20 8.44 20.11
CA MET A 239 -12.92 7.17 20.21
C MET A 239 -13.20 6.81 21.68
N LYS A 240 -12.23 6.95 22.59
CA LYS A 240 -12.43 6.75 24.04
C LYS A 240 -13.52 7.66 24.61
N GLY A 241 -13.72 8.82 24.00
CA GLY A 241 -14.80 9.75 24.33
C GLY A 241 -16.20 9.32 23.86
N GLY A 242 -16.34 8.17 23.19
CA GLY A 242 -17.62 7.62 22.71
C GLY A 242 -18.23 8.41 21.55
N LYS A 243 -17.41 9.11 20.77
CA LYS A 243 -17.86 9.96 19.66
C LYS A 243 -18.25 9.18 18.41
N ALA A 244 -17.66 8.00 18.20
CA ALA A 244 -17.93 7.14 17.06
C ALA A 244 -17.92 5.67 17.43
N ASP A 245 -18.45 4.83 16.55
CA ASP A 245 -18.53 3.38 16.69
C ASP A 245 -17.33 2.69 16.06
N VAL A 246 -16.71 3.33 15.07
CA VAL A 246 -15.49 2.91 14.39
C VAL A 246 -14.71 4.14 13.92
N ALA A 247 -13.38 4.05 13.91
CA ALA A 247 -12.56 5.03 13.22
C ALA A 247 -11.73 4.39 12.11
N PHE A 248 -11.58 5.14 11.01
CA PHE A 248 -10.73 4.80 9.88
C PHE A 248 -9.59 5.80 9.76
N VAL A 249 -8.37 5.30 9.65
CA VAL A 249 -7.17 6.11 9.47
C VAL A 249 -6.49 5.66 8.19
N VAL A 250 -6.21 6.61 7.29
CA VAL A 250 -5.54 6.33 6.03
C VAL A 250 -4.22 7.08 5.92
N ASP A 251 -3.30 6.51 5.15
CA ASP A 251 -2.05 7.19 4.80
C ASP A 251 -2.27 8.24 3.68
N PRO A 252 -1.26 9.05 3.32
CA PRO A 252 -1.43 10.19 2.41
C PRO A 252 -2.01 9.85 1.04
N ASP A 253 -1.81 8.66 0.51
CA ASP A 253 -2.28 8.22 -0.81
C ASP A 253 -3.38 7.14 -0.75
N VAL A 254 -3.90 6.86 0.47
CA VAL A 254 -5.13 6.09 0.71
C VAL A 254 -5.06 4.64 0.19
N ASP A 255 -3.86 4.06 0.19
CA ASP A 255 -3.66 2.65 -0.14
C ASP A 255 -3.59 1.76 1.12
N ARG A 256 -3.50 2.35 2.34
CA ARG A 256 -3.50 1.66 3.63
C ARG A 256 -4.66 2.11 4.51
N LEU A 257 -5.21 1.17 5.24
CA LEU A 257 -6.33 1.37 6.16
C LEU A 257 -5.99 0.80 7.55
N ALA A 258 -5.86 1.66 8.54
CA ALA A 258 -5.89 1.28 9.94
C ALA A 258 -7.27 1.59 10.56
N MET A 259 -7.68 0.79 11.54
CA MET A 259 -8.97 0.94 12.20
C MET A 259 -8.80 1.04 13.70
N ILE A 260 -9.70 1.78 14.35
CA ILE A 260 -9.76 1.95 15.80
C ILE A 260 -11.15 1.56 16.28
N CYS A 261 -11.18 0.74 17.33
CA CYS A 261 -12.40 0.25 17.95
C CYS A 261 -13.13 1.37 18.73
N GLU A 262 -14.38 1.15 19.05
CA GLU A 262 -15.21 2.07 19.85
C GLU A 262 -14.65 2.35 21.24
N ASP A 263 -13.80 1.47 21.78
CA ASP A 263 -13.12 1.65 23.09
C ASP A 263 -11.80 2.43 22.98
N GLY A 264 -11.44 2.89 21.77
CA GLY A 264 -10.24 3.65 21.47
C GLY A 264 -8.96 2.82 21.35
N LYS A 265 -9.06 1.50 21.25
CA LYS A 265 -7.92 0.62 20.98
C LYS A 265 -7.76 0.39 19.49
N MET A 266 -6.53 0.19 19.06
CA MET A 266 -6.26 -0.23 17.68
C MET A 266 -6.92 -1.58 17.38
N TYR A 267 -7.57 -1.67 16.22
CA TYR A 267 -8.05 -2.94 15.68
C TYR A 267 -6.89 -3.88 15.32
N GLY A 268 -5.76 -3.29 14.97
CA GLY A 268 -4.54 -3.92 14.50
C GLY A 268 -4.44 -3.87 12.97
N GLU A 269 -3.38 -3.28 12.45
CA GLU A 269 -3.17 -3.08 11.00
C GLU A 269 -3.23 -4.37 10.19
N GLU A 270 -2.71 -5.46 10.76
CA GLU A 270 -2.75 -6.80 10.16
C GLU A 270 -4.19 -7.32 9.98
N TYR A 271 -5.09 -6.94 10.89
CA TYR A 271 -6.45 -7.47 10.93
C TYR A 271 -7.43 -6.75 10.00
N THR A 272 -7.04 -5.65 9.39
CA THR A 272 -7.83 -5.03 8.32
C THR A 272 -8.06 -6.04 7.20
N LEU A 273 -6.98 -6.61 6.67
CA LEU A 273 -7.06 -7.65 5.63
C LEU A 273 -7.77 -8.91 6.11
N VAL A 274 -7.47 -9.39 7.32
CA VAL A 274 -8.08 -10.61 7.88
C VAL A 274 -9.60 -10.51 7.94
N THR A 275 -10.12 -9.38 8.43
CA THR A 275 -11.55 -9.16 8.59
C THR A 275 -12.26 -9.02 7.25
N VAL A 276 -11.69 -8.23 6.33
CA VAL A 276 -12.26 -8.09 4.98
C VAL A 276 -12.22 -9.43 4.24
N ALA A 277 -11.15 -10.21 4.40
CA ALA A 277 -11.05 -11.53 3.82
C ALA A 277 -12.09 -12.53 4.38
N ASP A 278 -12.36 -12.51 5.69
CA ASP A 278 -13.42 -13.35 6.28
C ASP A 278 -14.79 -13.05 5.64
N TYR A 279 -15.09 -11.77 5.45
CA TYR A 279 -16.32 -11.34 4.77
C TYR A 279 -16.37 -11.80 3.30
N VAL A 280 -15.30 -11.58 2.55
CA VAL A 280 -15.22 -12.01 1.14
C VAL A 280 -15.35 -13.52 1.03
N LEU A 281 -14.60 -14.28 1.82
CA LEU A 281 -14.61 -15.76 1.79
C LEU A 281 -15.95 -16.36 2.18
N LYS A 282 -16.71 -15.70 3.05
CA LYS A 282 -18.07 -16.11 3.43
C LYS A 282 -19.04 -16.10 2.24
N HIS A 283 -18.84 -15.18 1.30
CA HIS A 283 -19.69 -14.98 0.13
C HIS A 283 -19.10 -15.56 -1.16
N THR A 284 -17.80 -15.48 -1.30
CA THR A 284 -17.05 -15.92 -2.49
C THR A 284 -15.84 -16.75 -2.01
N PRO A 285 -16.04 -18.06 -1.68
CA PRO A 285 -14.94 -18.92 -1.28
C PRO A 285 -13.86 -18.99 -2.37
N GLY A 286 -12.60 -18.89 -1.96
CA GLY A 286 -11.45 -18.93 -2.88
C GLY A 286 -10.13 -18.74 -2.16
N ASN A 287 -9.04 -18.81 -2.89
CA ASN A 287 -7.69 -18.67 -2.35
C ASN A 287 -7.41 -17.26 -1.87
N THR A 288 -6.49 -17.12 -0.92
CA THR A 288 -6.02 -15.82 -0.44
C THR A 288 -4.49 -15.71 -0.52
N VAL A 289 -4.00 -14.47 -0.59
CA VAL A 289 -2.56 -14.18 -0.62
C VAL A 289 -2.24 -13.01 0.31
N SER A 290 -1.15 -13.14 1.08
CA SER A 290 -0.47 -11.99 1.67
C SER A 290 1.04 -12.13 1.55
N ASN A 291 1.78 -11.08 1.92
CA ASN A 291 3.23 -11.20 1.93
C ASN A 291 3.74 -12.00 3.14
N LEU A 292 4.99 -12.47 3.07
CA LEU A 292 5.63 -13.29 4.12
C LEU A 292 5.68 -12.64 5.50
N SER A 293 5.68 -11.31 5.57
CA SER A 293 5.73 -10.55 6.84
C SER A 293 4.35 -10.29 7.45
N SER A 294 3.27 -10.80 6.85
CA SER A 294 1.89 -10.61 7.34
C SER A 294 1.51 -11.69 8.35
N THR A 295 0.49 -11.37 9.17
CA THR A 295 -0.02 -12.29 10.20
C THR A 295 -0.51 -13.62 9.63
N ARG A 296 -0.28 -14.72 10.37
CA ARG A 296 -0.86 -16.02 10.03
C ARG A 296 -2.38 -16.10 10.21
N ALA A 297 -2.99 -15.09 10.83
CA ALA A 297 -4.45 -15.04 11.02
C ALA A 297 -5.21 -15.12 9.68
N LEU A 298 -4.67 -14.55 8.58
CA LEU A 298 -5.27 -14.68 7.26
C LEU A 298 -5.28 -16.15 6.80
N ARG A 299 -4.17 -16.88 7.00
CA ARG A 299 -4.08 -18.31 6.69
C ARG A 299 -5.13 -19.12 7.46
N ASP A 300 -5.29 -18.81 8.75
CA ASP A 300 -6.24 -19.53 9.60
C ASP A 300 -7.69 -19.27 9.19
N VAL A 301 -8.03 -18.02 8.86
CA VAL A 301 -9.34 -17.65 8.32
C VAL A 301 -9.58 -18.33 6.96
N THR A 302 -8.59 -18.36 6.09
CA THR A 302 -8.70 -19.01 4.77
C THR A 302 -9.00 -20.51 4.92
N ARG A 303 -8.27 -21.18 5.82
CA ARG A 303 -8.46 -22.61 6.11
C ARG A 303 -9.83 -22.91 6.73
N LYS A 304 -10.40 -22.00 7.52
CA LYS A 304 -11.78 -22.10 8.06
C LYS A 304 -12.82 -22.31 6.95
N TYR A 305 -12.58 -21.74 5.76
CA TYR A 305 -13.44 -21.90 4.57
C TYR A 305 -12.99 -23.04 3.64
N GLY A 306 -12.02 -23.86 4.05
CA GLY A 306 -11.51 -24.98 3.25
C GLY A 306 -10.74 -24.53 2.00
N GLN A 307 -10.19 -23.32 2.02
CA GLN A 307 -9.46 -22.71 0.91
C GLN A 307 -7.95 -22.67 1.19
N GLU A 308 -7.16 -22.36 0.15
CA GLU A 308 -5.70 -22.32 0.24
C GLU A 308 -5.18 -20.90 0.42
N TYR A 309 -4.25 -20.74 1.35
CA TYR A 309 -3.47 -19.53 1.55
C TYR A 309 -2.10 -19.67 0.89
N SER A 310 -1.66 -18.64 0.20
CA SER A 310 -0.30 -18.54 -0.35
C SER A 310 0.40 -17.28 0.14
N ALA A 311 1.70 -17.39 0.42
CA ALA A 311 2.55 -16.25 0.74
C ALA A 311 3.33 -15.79 -0.50
N SER A 312 3.58 -14.47 -0.59
CA SER A 312 4.47 -13.86 -1.59
C SER A 312 5.69 -13.19 -0.94
N ALA A 313 6.67 -12.83 -1.73
CA ALA A 313 7.65 -11.84 -1.31
C ALA A 313 6.95 -10.52 -0.92
N VAL A 314 7.61 -9.71 -0.08
CA VAL A 314 7.07 -8.42 0.37
C VAL A 314 7.04 -7.42 -0.79
N GLY A 315 5.96 -6.65 -0.85
CA GLY A 315 5.69 -5.63 -1.85
C GLY A 315 4.48 -5.97 -2.72
N GLU A 316 3.67 -4.95 -2.98
CA GLU A 316 2.38 -5.08 -3.67
C GLU A 316 2.46 -5.84 -4.99
N VAL A 317 3.46 -5.54 -5.83
CA VAL A 317 3.67 -6.23 -7.12
C VAL A 317 3.83 -7.74 -6.95
N ASN A 318 4.53 -8.18 -5.90
CA ASN A 318 4.72 -9.60 -5.61
C ASN A 318 3.41 -10.25 -5.13
N VAL A 319 2.65 -9.53 -4.31
CA VAL A 319 1.32 -9.97 -3.83
C VAL A 319 0.36 -10.12 -5.01
N THR A 320 0.22 -9.10 -5.86
CA THR A 320 -0.70 -9.11 -7.00
C THR A 320 -0.31 -10.17 -8.04
N THR A 321 0.99 -10.36 -8.28
CA THR A 321 1.48 -11.43 -9.16
C THR A 321 1.08 -12.79 -8.62
N LYS A 322 1.30 -13.05 -7.32
CA LYS A 322 0.92 -14.31 -6.69
C LYS A 322 -0.59 -14.52 -6.66
N MET A 323 -1.37 -13.46 -6.42
CA MET A 323 -2.83 -13.51 -6.48
C MET A 323 -3.34 -13.98 -7.84
N LYS A 324 -2.78 -13.46 -8.93
CA LYS A 324 -3.13 -13.87 -10.30
C LYS A 324 -2.74 -15.32 -10.58
N GLU A 325 -1.55 -15.72 -10.11
CA GLU A 325 -1.03 -17.07 -10.28
C GLU A 325 -1.94 -18.15 -9.64
N VAL A 326 -2.46 -17.88 -8.44
CA VAL A 326 -3.28 -18.82 -7.68
C VAL A 326 -4.79 -18.57 -7.78
N GLY A 327 -5.21 -17.56 -8.56
CA GLY A 327 -6.62 -17.17 -8.67
C GLY A 327 -7.22 -16.72 -7.35
N ALA A 328 -6.47 -15.94 -6.54
CA ALA A 328 -6.94 -15.48 -5.24
C ALA A 328 -8.11 -14.50 -5.37
N VAL A 329 -9.12 -14.66 -4.51
CA VAL A 329 -10.31 -13.79 -4.49
C VAL A 329 -10.13 -12.54 -3.63
N ILE A 330 -9.16 -12.57 -2.72
CA ILE A 330 -8.75 -11.46 -1.85
C ILE A 330 -7.30 -11.64 -1.45
N GLY A 331 -6.59 -10.54 -1.27
CA GLY A 331 -5.22 -10.53 -0.77
C GLY A 331 -4.80 -9.16 -0.26
N GLY A 332 -3.52 -9.00 0.05
CA GLY A 332 -3.00 -7.73 0.52
C GLY A 332 -1.74 -7.86 1.35
N GLU A 333 -1.50 -6.84 2.15
CA GLU A 333 -0.33 -6.75 3.02
C GLU A 333 -0.75 -6.42 4.46
N GLY A 334 0.03 -6.88 5.44
CA GLY A 334 -0.24 -6.67 6.86
C GLY A 334 -0.10 -5.22 7.36
N ASN A 335 0.14 -4.28 6.45
CA ASN A 335 0.19 -2.84 6.72
C ASN A 335 -1.16 -2.12 6.50
N GLY A 336 -2.26 -2.86 6.49
CA GLY A 336 -3.61 -2.35 6.24
C GLY A 336 -4.00 -2.28 4.75
N GLY A 337 -3.16 -2.79 3.85
CA GLY A 337 -3.41 -2.80 2.42
C GLY A 337 -4.30 -3.96 1.99
N VAL A 338 -5.50 -3.68 1.50
CA VAL A 338 -6.46 -4.66 0.98
C VAL A 338 -6.47 -4.62 -0.54
N ILE A 339 -6.32 -5.78 -1.19
CA ILE A 339 -6.40 -5.95 -2.64
C ILE A 339 -7.59 -6.86 -2.95
N TYR A 340 -8.60 -6.31 -3.62
CA TYR A 340 -9.82 -7.05 -4.00
C TYR A 340 -9.93 -7.10 -5.53
N PRO A 341 -9.63 -8.24 -6.16
CA PRO A 341 -9.57 -8.36 -7.63
C PRO A 341 -10.87 -8.03 -8.37
N ALA A 342 -12.04 -8.16 -7.70
CA ALA A 342 -13.32 -7.74 -8.29
C ALA A 342 -13.39 -6.22 -8.51
N SER A 343 -12.56 -5.42 -7.82
CA SER A 343 -12.34 -4.00 -8.08
C SER A 343 -11.13 -3.82 -9.00
N HIS A 344 -9.93 -4.04 -8.49
CA HIS A 344 -8.68 -3.97 -9.24
C HIS A 344 -7.53 -4.69 -8.48
N TYR A 345 -6.37 -4.81 -9.12
CA TYR A 345 -5.16 -5.39 -8.53
C TYR A 345 -4.26 -4.32 -7.92
N GLY A 346 -4.79 -3.55 -6.97
CA GLY A 346 -4.07 -2.55 -6.18
C GLY A 346 -4.62 -2.49 -4.76
N ARG A 347 -3.82 -2.01 -3.82
CA ARG A 347 -4.28 -1.79 -2.44
C ARG A 347 -5.25 -0.61 -2.41
N ASP A 348 -6.39 -0.78 -1.76
CA ASP A 348 -7.48 0.18 -1.79
C ASP A 348 -8.20 0.30 -0.45
N ALA A 349 -8.00 1.43 0.23
CA ALA A 349 -8.64 1.69 1.51
C ALA A 349 -10.16 1.95 1.35
N LEU A 350 -10.64 2.45 0.20
CA LEU A 350 -12.07 2.68 -0.04
C LEU A 350 -12.81 1.34 -0.09
N VAL A 351 -12.27 0.39 -0.83
CA VAL A 351 -12.78 -0.99 -0.88
C VAL A 351 -12.73 -1.62 0.51
N GLY A 352 -11.62 -1.44 1.23
CA GLY A 352 -11.46 -1.93 2.60
C GLY A 352 -12.54 -1.40 3.53
N ILE A 353 -12.82 -0.08 3.52
CA ILE A 353 -13.86 0.56 4.33
C ILE A 353 -15.25 0.05 3.97
N ALA A 354 -15.60 0.01 2.68
CA ALA A 354 -16.93 -0.39 2.23
C ALA A 354 -17.25 -1.85 2.57
N LEU A 355 -16.30 -2.77 2.35
CA LEU A 355 -16.44 -4.18 2.70
C LEU A 355 -16.46 -4.39 4.22
N PHE A 356 -15.62 -3.67 4.98
CA PHE A 356 -15.62 -3.75 6.44
C PHE A 356 -16.96 -3.27 7.03
N LEU A 357 -17.49 -2.14 6.60
CA LEU A 357 -18.77 -1.63 7.08
C LEU A 357 -19.93 -2.56 6.69
N SER A 358 -19.91 -3.15 5.50
CA SER A 358 -20.88 -4.17 5.09
C SER A 358 -20.82 -5.37 6.03
N HIS A 359 -19.62 -5.88 6.31
CA HIS A 359 -19.44 -6.99 7.24
C HIS A 359 -19.91 -6.66 8.66
N LEU A 360 -19.51 -5.50 9.19
CA LEU A 360 -19.90 -5.06 10.53
C LEU A 360 -21.43 -4.92 10.65
N ALA A 361 -22.10 -4.39 9.61
CA ALA A 361 -23.55 -4.26 9.56
C ALA A 361 -24.27 -5.63 9.60
N HIS A 362 -23.74 -6.62 8.88
CA HIS A 362 -24.28 -7.99 8.87
C HIS A 362 -24.04 -8.73 10.19
N GLU A 363 -22.90 -8.50 10.83
CA GLU A 363 -22.59 -9.15 12.11
C GLU A 363 -23.32 -8.54 13.31
N GLY A 364 -23.71 -7.27 13.25
CA GLY A 364 -24.42 -6.57 14.32
C GLY A 364 -23.64 -6.47 15.63
N LYS A 365 -22.31 -6.56 15.56
CA LYS A 365 -21.37 -6.52 16.70
C LYS A 365 -20.73 -5.15 16.81
N LYS A 366 -20.16 -4.84 17.98
CA LYS A 366 -19.18 -3.76 18.12
C LYS A 366 -17.89 -4.15 17.39
N VAL A 367 -17.09 -3.14 17.05
CA VAL A 367 -15.82 -3.37 16.34
C VAL A 367 -14.86 -4.22 17.18
N SER A 368 -14.74 -3.94 18.48
CA SER A 368 -13.93 -4.74 19.41
C SER A 368 -14.41 -6.19 19.56
N GLU A 369 -15.73 -6.40 19.55
CA GLU A 369 -16.33 -7.72 19.59
C GLU A 369 -16.06 -8.51 18.30
N LEU A 370 -16.15 -7.85 17.15
CA LEU A 370 -15.79 -8.45 15.86
C LEU A 370 -14.31 -8.84 15.85
N ARG A 371 -13.42 -7.94 16.31
CA ARG A 371 -11.98 -8.22 16.41
C ARG A 371 -11.69 -9.45 17.26
N ALA A 372 -12.42 -9.62 18.36
CA ALA A 372 -12.25 -10.75 19.29
C ALA A 372 -12.67 -12.10 18.70
N THR A 373 -13.36 -12.14 17.56
CA THR A 373 -13.72 -13.39 16.88
C THR A 373 -12.56 -14.00 16.09
N TYR A 374 -11.51 -13.25 15.82
CA TYR A 374 -10.33 -13.69 15.08
C TYR A 374 -9.23 -14.18 16.02
N PRO A 375 -8.38 -15.14 15.57
CA PRO A 375 -7.23 -15.57 16.35
C PRO A 375 -6.37 -14.37 16.77
N ALA A 376 -5.95 -14.36 18.03
CA ALA A 376 -5.08 -13.31 18.54
C ALA A 376 -3.62 -13.68 18.28
N TYR A 377 -2.96 -12.91 17.43
CA TYR A 377 -1.52 -12.95 17.20
C TYR A 377 -0.93 -11.57 17.43
N PHE A 378 0.30 -11.54 17.91
CA PHE A 378 1.05 -10.33 18.21
C PHE A 378 2.38 -10.36 17.47
N MET A 379 2.73 -9.25 16.85
CA MET A 379 3.94 -9.11 16.06
C MET A 379 4.96 -8.24 16.78
N ALA A 380 6.21 -8.69 16.83
CA ALA A 380 7.37 -7.86 17.19
C ALA A 380 8.17 -7.53 15.92
N LYS A 381 8.59 -6.25 15.80
CA LYS A 381 9.34 -5.71 14.66
C LYS A 381 10.69 -5.21 15.15
N ASN A 382 11.70 -6.01 14.98
CA ASN A 382 13.07 -5.78 15.43
C ASN A 382 14.03 -5.66 14.23
N ARG A 383 15.29 -5.31 14.51
CA ARG A 383 16.39 -5.32 13.54
C ARG A 383 17.71 -5.67 14.21
N VAL A 384 18.62 -6.22 13.43
CA VAL A 384 20.04 -6.37 13.79
C VAL A 384 20.84 -5.40 12.93
N ASP A 385 21.58 -4.50 13.57
CA ASP A 385 22.51 -3.60 12.90
C ASP A 385 23.83 -4.35 12.63
N LEU A 386 24.34 -4.24 11.41
CA LEU A 386 25.52 -4.94 10.91
C LEU A 386 26.57 -3.95 10.42
N THR A 387 27.77 -4.42 10.17
CA THR A 387 28.79 -3.61 9.50
C THR A 387 28.59 -3.68 7.97
N PRO A 388 29.02 -2.65 7.20
CA PRO A 388 28.90 -2.65 5.74
C PRO A 388 29.58 -3.85 5.06
N ASP A 389 30.63 -4.41 5.68
CA ASP A 389 31.40 -5.54 5.16
C ASP A 389 30.79 -6.91 5.51
N THR A 390 29.68 -6.94 6.25
CA THR A 390 29.04 -8.20 6.68
C THR A 390 28.33 -8.86 5.51
N ASP A 391 28.66 -10.12 5.23
CA ASP A 391 27.96 -10.93 4.24
C ASP A 391 26.62 -11.43 4.80
N VAL A 392 25.56 -10.63 4.58
CA VAL A 392 24.21 -10.91 5.05
C VAL A 392 23.67 -12.21 4.43
N ASP A 393 23.97 -12.47 3.16
CA ASP A 393 23.45 -13.64 2.47
C ASP A 393 24.06 -14.93 3.05
N ALA A 394 25.35 -14.92 3.41
CA ALA A 394 26.00 -16.02 4.12
C ALA A 394 25.40 -16.26 5.52
N ILE A 395 25.06 -15.19 6.25
CA ILE A 395 24.40 -15.30 7.56
C ILE A 395 23.02 -15.96 7.40
N LEU A 396 22.19 -15.47 6.46
CA LEU A 396 20.85 -16.03 6.21
C LEU A 396 20.93 -17.50 5.79
N ALA A 397 21.91 -17.89 4.97
CA ALA A 397 22.13 -19.28 4.60
C ALA A 397 22.48 -20.16 5.80
N LYS A 398 23.31 -19.67 6.74
CA LYS A 398 23.62 -20.39 7.99
C LYS A 398 22.40 -20.51 8.91
N VAL A 399 21.59 -19.46 9.04
CA VAL A 399 20.35 -19.51 9.81
C VAL A 399 19.42 -20.58 9.24
N LYS A 400 19.24 -20.62 7.92
CA LYS A 400 18.45 -21.65 7.24
C LYS A 400 18.94 -23.06 7.55
N GLU A 401 20.25 -23.31 7.59
CA GLU A 401 20.83 -24.62 7.96
C GLU A 401 20.58 -24.97 9.44
N ILE A 402 20.70 -23.98 10.35
CA ILE A 402 20.43 -24.20 11.78
C ILE A 402 18.99 -24.64 12.03
N TYR A 403 18.03 -24.03 11.31
CA TYR A 403 16.59 -24.26 11.49
C TYR A 403 15.97 -25.17 10.40
N LYS A 404 16.78 -25.98 9.69
CA LYS A 404 16.35 -26.84 8.58
C LYS A 404 15.28 -27.90 8.93
N ASN A 405 15.04 -28.16 10.21
CA ASN A 405 14.00 -29.08 10.68
C ASN A 405 12.63 -28.40 10.82
N GLU A 406 12.59 -27.06 10.72
CA GLU A 406 11.37 -26.25 10.72
C GLU A 406 10.89 -25.99 9.28
N GLU A 407 9.66 -25.54 9.13
CA GLU A 407 9.16 -25.11 7.84
C GLU A 407 9.82 -23.79 7.43
N ILE A 408 10.58 -23.81 6.33
CA ILE A 408 11.31 -22.62 5.84
C ILE A 408 10.74 -22.15 4.51
N ASN A 409 10.51 -20.83 4.42
CA ASN A 409 10.21 -20.15 3.17
C ASN A 409 11.27 -19.09 2.89
N ASP A 410 11.96 -19.19 1.75
CA ASP A 410 13.10 -18.36 1.39
C ASP A 410 12.88 -17.52 0.12
N ILE A 411 11.62 -17.27 -0.26
CA ILE A 411 11.29 -16.45 -1.45
C ILE A 411 11.65 -14.96 -1.27
N ASP A 412 11.81 -14.49 0.00
CA ASP A 412 12.24 -13.12 0.32
C ASP A 412 12.97 -13.14 1.69
N GLY A 413 14.28 -13.36 1.69
CA GLY A 413 15.04 -13.59 2.91
C GLY A 413 14.84 -14.99 3.47
N VAL A 414 14.57 -15.14 4.77
CA VAL A 414 14.33 -16.43 5.42
C VAL A 414 13.19 -16.29 6.42
N LYS A 415 12.08 -16.94 6.17
CA LYS A 415 11.00 -17.12 7.13
C LYS A 415 11.06 -18.53 7.70
N ILE A 416 11.02 -18.63 9.03
CA ILE A 416 10.99 -19.87 9.79
C ILE A 416 9.62 -19.95 10.45
N ASP A 417 8.80 -20.91 10.05
CA ASP A 417 7.50 -21.19 10.62
C ASP A 417 7.59 -22.32 11.63
N PHE A 418 7.30 -22.01 12.90
CA PHE A 418 7.12 -22.98 13.99
C PHE A 418 5.61 -23.31 14.13
N PRO A 419 5.23 -24.34 14.87
CA PRO A 419 3.83 -24.71 15.03
C PRO A 419 2.92 -23.57 15.54
N ASP A 420 3.42 -22.73 16.47
CA ASP A 420 2.68 -21.68 17.18
C ASP A 420 3.18 -20.24 16.94
N LYS A 421 4.28 -20.07 16.20
CA LYS A 421 4.93 -18.77 15.96
C LYS A 421 5.73 -18.80 14.67
N TRP A 422 6.21 -17.63 14.22
CA TRP A 422 7.16 -17.55 13.10
C TRP A 422 8.14 -16.39 13.28
N VAL A 423 9.28 -16.45 12.58
CA VAL A 423 10.23 -15.35 12.44
C VAL A 423 10.59 -15.17 10.98
N HIS A 424 10.60 -13.92 10.52
CA HIS A 424 10.98 -13.56 9.16
C HIS A 424 12.17 -12.61 9.16
N LEU A 425 13.23 -13.00 8.49
CA LEU A 425 14.51 -12.30 8.38
C LEU A 425 14.68 -11.73 6.99
N ARG A 426 14.82 -10.41 6.88
CA ARG A 426 14.99 -9.73 5.59
C ARG A 426 16.15 -8.78 5.59
N LYS A 427 17.00 -8.90 4.57
CA LYS A 427 18.06 -7.93 4.26
C LYS A 427 17.43 -6.59 3.88
N SER A 428 17.96 -5.49 4.41
CA SER A 428 17.63 -4.16 3.91
C SER A 428 18.40 -3.86 2.63
N ASN A 429 17.72 -3.22 1.66
CA ASN A 429 18.38 -2.79 0.41
C ASN A 429 19.09 -1.43 0.55
N THR A 430 18.91 -0.74 1.67
CA THR A 430 19.37 0.65 1.85
C THR A 430 20.31 0.84 3.04
N GLU A 431 20.32 -0.12 3.97
CA GLU A 431 21.09 -0.04 5.21
C GLU A 431 21.73 -1.41 5.52
N PRO A 432 22.89 -1.46 6.20
CA PRO A 432 23.51 -2.71 6.61
C PRO A 432 22.78 -3.31 7.83
N ILE A 433 21.52 -3.71 7.65
CA ILE A 433 20.68 -4.31 8.69
C ILE A 433 19.96 -5.56 8.19
N ILE A 434 19.64 -6.45 9.11
CA ILE A 434 18.62 -7.49 8.93
C ILE A 434 17.37 -7.09 9.73
N ARG A 435 16.24 -6.98 9.06
CA ARG A 435 14.94 -6.83 9.72
C ARG A 435 14.52 -8.18 10.26
N VAL A 436 14.06 -8.20 11.51
CA VAL A 436 13.63 -9.41 12.23
C VAL A 436 12.20 -9.19 12.69
N TYR A 437 11.25 -9.75 11.95
CA TYR A 437 9.84 -9.72 12.33
C TYR A 437 9.47 -11.09 12.89
N SER A 438 8.73 -11.09 14.00
CA SER A 438 8.28 -12.32 14.66
C SER A 438 6.83 -12.20 15.08
N GLU A 439 6.12 -13.32 15.09
CA GLU A 439 4.72 -13.39 15.52
C GLU A 439 4.50 -14.58 16.42
N ALA A 440 3.73 -14.39 17.50
CA ALA A 440 3.30 -15.43 18.40
C ALA A 440 1.95 -15.11 19.04
N ALA A 441 1.43 -16.01 19.89
CA ALA A 441 0.15 -15.86 20.57
C ALA A 441 0.13 -14.78 21.66
N THR A 442 1.29 -14.30 22.13
CA THR A 442 1.42 -13.18 23.07
C THR A 442 2.55 -12.24 22.66
N PRO A 443 2.50 -10.95 23.08
CA PRO A 443 3.57 -10.01 22.82
C PRO A 443 4.94 -10.48 23.33
N GLU A 444 4.97 -11.07 24.53
CA GLU A 444 6.19 -11.56 25.19
C GLU A 444 6.80 -12.70 24.39
N ALA A 445 5.98 -13.66 23.94
CA ALA A 445 6.46 -14.79 23.13
C ALA A 445 6.94 -14.36 21.74
N ALA A 446 6.32 -13.33 21.13
CA ALA A 446 6.76 -12.77 19.88
C ALA A 446 8.13 -12.08 20.02
N GLU A 447 8.30 -11.30 21.09
CA GLU A 447 9.58 -10.64 21.38
C GLU A 447 10.67 -11.64 21.72
N GLU A 448 10.38 -12.65 22.56
CA GLU A 448 11.33 -13.69 22.98
C GLU A 448 11.92 -14.44 21.78
N ILE A 449 11.08 -14.93 20.86
CA ILE A 449 11.58 -15.63 19.67
C ILE A 449 12.37 -14.70 18.74
N GLY A 450 11.95 -13.44 18.60
CA GLY A 450 12.70 -12.43 17.86
C GLY A 450 14.10 -12.23 18.42
N GLN A 451 14.22 -12.01 19.73
CA GLN A 451 15.51 -11.84 20.43
C GLN A 451 16.39 -13.08 20.34
N GLN A 452 15.80 -14.27 20.46
CA GLN A 452 16.53 -15.53 20.29
C GLN A 452 17.21 -15.63 18.93
N ILE A 453 16.50 -15.31 17.85
CA ILE A 453 17.03 -15.37 16.49
C ILE A 453 18.04 -14.23 16.25
N MET A 454 17.80 -13.02 16.78
CA MET A 454 18.75 -11.92 16.70
C MET A 454 20.11 -12.30 17.31
N LYS A 455 20.12 -12.96 18.47
CA LYS A 455 21.34 -13.46 19.09
C LYS A 455 22.10 -14.45 18.18
N VAL A 456 21.36 -15.34 17.51
CA VAL A 456 21.99 -16.29 16.54
C VAL A 456 22.65 -15.50 15.39
N ILE A 457 21.97 -14.46 14.85
CA ILE A 457 22.52 -13.61 13.79
C ILE A 457 23.78 -12.88 14.27
N GLU A 458 23.75 -12.28 15.47
CA GLU A 458 24.88 -11.57 16.05
C GLU A 458 26.10 -12.49 16.27
N ASP A 459 25.86 -13.74 16.69
CA ASP A 459 26.94 -14.72 16.88
C ASP A 459 27.52 -15.21 15.54
N LEU A 460 26.73 -15.24 14.47
CA LEU A 460 27.19 -15.57 13.11
C LEU A 460 27.90 -14.41 12.41
N ALA A 461 27.68 -13.18 12.86
CA ALA A 461 28.27 -11.96 12.31
C ALA A 461 29.66 -11.64 12.90
N LYS A 462 30.08 -12.30 14.00
CA LYS A 462 31.41 -12.22 14.63
C LYS A 462 32.44 -13.03 13.85
#